data_74acd218a1ccbf334d435b349a4e8fa6
#
_entry.id   74acd218a1ccbf334d435b349a4e8fa6
#
_cell.length_a   1.000
_cell.length_b   1.000
_cell.length_c   1.000
_cell.angle_alpha   90.00
_cell.angle_beta   90.00
_cell.angle_gamma   90.00
#
_symmetry.space_group_name_H-M   'P 1'
#
loop_
_entity.id
_entity.type
_entity.pdbx_description
1 polymer ?
#
loop_
_entity_poly.entity_id
_entity_poly.type
_entity_poly.pdbx_seq_one_letter_code
_entity_poly.pdbx_strand_id
1 'polypeptide(L)'
;MKMFKRFAAALLAGVMVLAMLTACGGGSFTPTSDVEKAEALYMDAFNTALGTNYENNNTELKDQAKQVLDTNLNDNGTLKSDGKMTVTTKKDGKLLTVVTILAQKNAPYGITSEELANKDKVIVNVDDTTKKITTGLAVGAVKKGDKIYVAIAMTKDMNLMK
;
A
#
# COMPACT_ATOMS: atom_id res chain seq x y z
N MET A 1 36.28 -3.12 -32.18
CA MET A 1 35.90 -3.24 -30.77
C MET A 1 34.99 -2.13 -30.23
N LYS A 2 34.83 -0.96 -30.85
CA LYS A 2 33.93 0.11 -30.38
C LYS A 2 32.43 -0.12 -30.69
N MET A 3 32.11 -0.91 -31.73
CA MET A 3 30.71 -1.21 -32.08
C MET A 3 30.03 -2.22 -31.10
N PHE A 4 30.76 -3.21 -30.62
CA PHE A 4 30.22 -4.18 -29.67
C PHE A 4 29.76 -3.57 -28.35
N LYS A 5 30.47 -2.55 -27.86
CA LYS A 5 30.08 -1.85 -26.61
C LYS A 5 28.77 -1.03 -26.76
N ARG A 6 28.49 -0.52 -27.98
CA ARG A 6 27.25 0.22 -28.25
C ARG A 6 26.04 -0.72 -28.39
N PHE A 7 26.23 -1.91 -28.96
CA PHE A 7 25.16 -2.92 -29.04
C PHE A 7 24.83 -3.53 -27.66
N ALA A 8 25.83 -3.77 -26.82
CA ALA A 8 25.60 -4.26 -25.47
C ALA A 8 24.82 -3.26 -24.60
N ALA A 9 25.15 -1.95 -24.71
CA ALA A 9 24.42 -0.90 -23.98
C ALA A 9 22.97 -0.74 -24.48
N ALA A 10 22.73 -0.85 -25.79
CA ALA A 10 21.38 -0.78 -26.36
C ALA A 10 20.53 -2.00 -25.97
N LEU A 11 21.13 -3.19 -25.89
CA LEU A 11 20.45 -4.42 -25.43
C LEU A 11 20.09 -4.35 -23.94
N LEU A 12 20.98 -3.82 -23.09
CA LEU A 12 20.71 -3.63 -21.66
C LEU A 12 19.59 -2.59 -21.41
N ALA A 13 19.60 -1.49 -22.17
CA ALA A 13 18.55 -0.47 -22.09
C ALA A 13 17.19 -1.04 -22.58
N GLY A 14 17.21 -1.85 -23.65
CA GLY A 14 16.00 -2.51 -24.17
C GLY A 14 15.40 -3.51 -23.21
N VAL A 15 16.21 -4.28 -22.50
CA VAL A 15 15.73 -5.24 -21.49
C VAL A 15 15.15 -4.53 -20.27
N MET A 16 15.75 -3.42 -19.82
CA MET A 16 15.18 -2.62 -18.71
C MET A 16 13.85 -1.96 -19.09
N VAL A 17 13.70 -1.47 -20.31
CA VAL A 17 12.44 -0.88 -20.80
C VAL A 17 11.36 -1.95 -20.96
N LEU A 18 11.71 -3.16 -21.40
CA LEU A 18 10.77 -4.30 -21.47
C LEU A 18 10.34 -4.76 -20.09
N ALA A 19 11.24 -4.78 -19.10
CA ALA A 19 10.88 -5.12 -17.72
C ALA A 19 9.93 -4.08 -17.08
N MET A 20 10.09 -2.78 -17.42
CA MET A 20 9.16 -1.74 -16.96
C MET A 20 7.81 -1.77 -17.69
N LEU A 21 7.78 -2.14 -18.97
CA LEU A 21 6.54 -2.25 -19.77
C LEU A 21 5.71 -3.49 -19.39
N THR A 22 6.34 -4.59 -18.99
CA THR A 22 5.61 -5.77 -18.47
C THR A 22 5.03 -5.55 -17.08
N ALA A 23 5.56 -4.59 -16.30
CA ALA A 23 5.00 -4.19 -15.01
C ALA A 23 3.75 -3.29 -15.14
N CYS A 24 3.48 -2.72 -16.33
CA CYS A 24 2.31 -1.85 -16.59
C CYS A 24 1.15 -2.51 -17.32
N GLY A 25 1.24 -3.77 -17.73
CA GLY A 25 0.17 -4.44 -18.48
C GLY A 25 -0.41 -5.58 -17.65
N GLY A 26 -1.66 -5.48 -17.25
CA GLY A 26 -2.65 -6.46 -16.77
C GLY A 26 -2.30 -7.95 -16.63
N GLY A 27 -1.06 -8.28 -16.33
CA GLY A 27 -0.59 -9.61 -16.02
C GLY A 27 -0.56 -9.80 -14.51
N SER A 28 -0.85 -10.98 -14.04
CA SER A 28 -0.73 -11.44 -12.66
C SER A 28 0.60 -10.94 -12.05
N PHE A 29 0.55 -9.83 -11.28
CA PHE A 29 1.72 -9.26 -10.62
C PHE A 29 2.14 -10.21 -9.49
N THR A 30 3.26 -10.90 -9.69
CA THR A 30 3.84 -11.70 -8.61
C THR A 30 4.70 -10.77 -7.76
N PRO A 31 4.31 -10.50 -6.50
CA PRO A 31 5.09 -9.63 -5.61
C PRO A 31 6.51 -10.15 -5.46
N THR A 32 7.51 -9.29 -5.71
CA THR A 32 8.92 -9.65 -5.69
C THR A 32 9.58 -9.39 -4.32
N SER A 33 8.99 -8.51 -3.51
CA SER A 33 9.46 -8.17 -2.17
C SER A 33 8.40 -8.46 -1.10
N ASP A 34 8.84 -8.60 0.14
CA ASP A 34 7.92 -8.80 1.26
C ASP A 34 7.00 -7.58 1.49
N VAL A 35 7.48 -6.37 1.17
CA VAL A 35 6.65 -5.15 1.20
C VAL A 35 5.51 -5.25 0.21
N GLU A 36 5.79 -5.64 -1.04
CA GLU A 36 4.76 -5.83 -2.08
C GLU A 36 3.80 -6.97 -1.76
N LYS A 37 4.30 -8.06 -1.16
CA LYS A 37 3.45 -9.16 -0.67
C LYS A 37 2.47 -8.68 0.41
N ALA A 38 2.94 -7.87 1.36
CA ALA A 38 2.10 -7.29 2.39
C ALA A 38 1.06 -6.35 1.78
N GLU A 39 1.45 -5.46 0.85
CA GLU A 39 0.54 -4.57 0.14
C GLU A 39 -0.57 -5.37 -0.58
N ALA A 40 -0.20 -6.42 -1.32
CA ALA A 40 -1.16 -7.25 -2.05
C ALA A 40 -2.12 -8.00 -1.11
N LEU A 41 -1.60 -8.60 -0.03
CA LEU A 41 -2.37 -9.35 0.94
C LEU A 41 -3.43 -8.47 1.63
N TYR A 42 -3.04 -7.28 2.06
CA TYR A 42 -3.98 -6.36 2.71
C TYR A 42 -4.92 -5.69 1.71
N MET A 43 -4.49 -5.44 0.47
CA MET A 43 -5.37 -4.93 -0.58
C MET A 43 -6.52 -5.91 -0.87
N ASP A 44 -6.22 -7.20 -0.99
CA ASP A 44 -7.23 -8.26 -1.17
C ASP A 44 -8.19 -8.34 0.02
N ALA A 45 -7.64 -8.29 1.25
CA ALA A 45 -8.45 -8.32 2.47
C ALA A 45 -9.44 -7.15 2.57
N PHE A 46 -9.00 -5.92 2.25
CA PHE A 46 -9.85 -4.74 2.27
C PHE A 46 -10.86 -4.73 1.12
N ASN A 47 -10.47 -5.15 -0.08
CA ASN A 47 -11.40 -5.33 -1.20
C ASN A 47 -12.52 -6.31 -0.83
N THR A 48 -12.15 -7.45 -0.25
CA THR A 48 -13.12 -8.46 0.22
C THR A 48 -14.07 -7.86 1.27
N ALA A 49 -13.52 -7.13 2.25
CA ALA A 49 -14.33 -6.54 3.32
C ALA A 49 -15.25 -5.42 2.81
N LEU A 50 -14.82 -4.62 1.84
CA LEU A 50 -15.59 -3.55 1.21
C LEU A 50 -16.57 -4.07 0.14
N GLY A 51 -16.37 -5.27 -0.40
CA GLY A 51 -17.11 -5.80 -1.56
C GLY A 51 -16.71 -5.09 -2.86
N THR A 52 -15.44 -4.75 -3.03
CA THR A 52 -14.89 -3.98 -4.16
C THR A 52 -13.73 -4.73 -4.81
N ASN A 53 -13.28 -4.21 -5.96
CA ASN A 53 -12.13 -4.72 -6.71
C ASN A 53 -11.18 -3.57 -7.07
N TYR A 54 -10.85 -2.71 -6.12
CA TYR A 54 -9.86 -1.67 -6.35
C TYR A 54 -8.49 -2.31 -6.64
N GLU A 55 -7.82 -1.81 -7.67
CA GLU A 55 -6.42 -2.16 -7.94
C GLU A 55 -5.50 -1.24 -7.14
N ASN A 56 -4.37 -1.79 -6.62
CA ASN A 56 -3.38 -1.00 -5.88
C ASN A 56 -2.45 -0.22 -6.83
N ASN A 57 -3.03 0.38 -7.87
CA ASN A 57 -2.35 1.15 -8.92
C ASN A 57 -2.47 2.68 -8.74
N ASN A 58 -3.26 3.14 -7.77
CA ASN A 58 -3.34 4.55 -7.44
C ASN A 58 -2.09 4.98 -6.67
N THR A 59 -1.07 5.43 -7.40
CA THR A 59 0.24 5.81 -6.84
C THR A 59 0.12 6.95 -5.85
N GLU A 60 -0.75 7.95 -6.07
CA GLU A 60 -0.95 9.07 -5.14
C GLU A 60 -1.44 8.58 -3.76
N LEU A 61 -2.47 7.74 -3.73
CA LEU A 61 -2.98 7.18 -2.47
C LEU A 61 -1.97 6.25 -1.80
N LYS A 62 -1.27 5.44 -2.57
CA LYS A 62 -0.23 4.53 -2.07
C LYS A 62 0.94 5.30 -1.46
N ASP A 63 1.39 6.37 -2.12
CA ASP A 63 2.47 7.22 -1.63
C ASP A 63 2.05 7.97 -0.34
N GLN A 64 0.81 8.44 -0.25
CA GLN A 64 0.27 9.01 0.99
C GLN A 64 0.28 7.99 2.13
N ALA A 65 -0.09 6.72 1.88
CA ALA A 65 -0.02 5.66 2.87
C ALA A 65 1.42 5.43 3.37
N LYS A 66 2.39 5.34 2.46
CA LYS A 66 3.81 5.21 2.81
C LYS A 66 4.34 6.42 3.56
N GLN A 67 4.00 7.62 3.11
CA GLN A 67 4.41 8.87 3.77
C GLN A 67 3.89 8.96 5.21
N VAL A 68 2.63 8.53 5.46
CA VAL A 68 2.08 8.50 6.82
C VAL A 68 2.85 7.53 7.71
N LEU A 69 3.24 6.36 7.20
CA LEU A 69 4.09 5.41 7.94
C LEU A 69 5.46 6.03 8.28
N ASP A 70 6.12 6.64 7.31
CA ASP A 70 7.45 7.23 7.51
C ASP A 70 7.43 8.45 8.43
N THR A 71 6.37 9.26 8.36
CA THR A 71 6.21 10.45 9.19
C THR A 71 5.89 10.10 10.64
N ASN A 72 5.06 9.07 10.87
CA ASN A 72 4.51 8.78 12.19
C ASN A 72 5.23 7.67 12.96
N LEU A 73 6.03 6.82 12.26
CA LEU A 73 6.77 5.73 12.90
C LEU A 73 8.26 6.05 13.02
N ASN A 74 8.85 5.64 14.14
CA ASN A 74 10.29 5.56 14.33
C ASN A 74 10.89 4.42 13.47
N ASP A 75 12.21 4.34 13.36
CA ASP A 75 12.90 3.30 12.61
C ASP A 75 12.70 1.88 13.19
N ASN A 76 12.37 1.79 14.47
CA ASN A 76 12.00 0.54 15.13
C ASN A 76 10.50 0.20 15.02
N GLY A 77 9.71 1.00 14.28
CA GLY A 77 8.29 0.81 14.06
C GLY A 77 7.37 1.23 15.18
N THR A 78 7.89 1.82 16.27
CA THR A 78 7.04 2.41 17.32
C THR A 78 6.46 3.74 16.85
N LEU A 79 5.29 4.11 17.38
CA LEU A 79 4.70 5.42 17.09
C LEU A 79 5.58 6.51 17.67
N LYS A 80 5.84 7.59 16.92
CA LYS A 80 6.51 8.79 17.42
C LYS A 80 5.65 9.48 18.47
N SER A 81 6.26 10.31 19.32
CA SER A 81 5.56 11.02 20.41
C SER A 81 4.40 11.90 19.94
N ASP A 82 4.52 12.48 18.75
CA ASP A 82 3.50 13.29 18.06
C ASP A 82 2.80 12.54 16.92
N GLY A 83 3.15 11.27 16.73
CA GLY A 83 2.64 10.40 15.68
C GLY A 83 1.16 10.07 15.86
N LYS A 84 0.47 9.90 14.75
CA LYS A 84 -0.96 9.55 14.69
C LYS A 84 -1.18 8.28 13.93
N MET A 85 -2.05 7.41 14.46
CA MET A 85 -2.45 6.17 13.80
C MET A 85 -3.39 6.40 12.62
N THR A 86 -4.14 7.51 12.65
CA THR A 86 -5.06 7.91 11.57
C THR A 86 -4.85 9.38 11.24
N VAL A 87 -4.68 9.67 9.96
CA VAL A 87 -4.41 11.02 9.43
C VAL A 87 -5.34 11.31 8.27
N THR A 88 -5.96 12.51 8.24
CA THR A 88 -6.61 13.02 7.03
C THR A 88 -5.56 13.73 6.19
N THR A 89 -5.21 13.16 5.04
CA THR A 89 -4.14 13.66 4.17
C THR A 89 -4.63 14.63 3.11
N LYS A 90 -5.90 14.50 2.68
CA LYS A 90 -6.51 15.37 1.66
C LYS A 90 -7.96 15.64 1.99
N LYS A 91 -8.40 16.87 1.75
CA LYS A 91 -9.79 17.26 1.82
C LYS A 91 -10.10 18.11 0.60
N ASP A 92 -11.05 17.64 -0.21
CA ASP A 92 -11.52 18.35 -1.41
C ASP A 92 -13.06 18.36 -1.41
N GLY A 93 -13.62 19.49 -0.99
CA GLY A 93 -15.08 19.60 -0.78
C GLY A 93 -15.56 18.58 0.25
N LYS A 94 -16.35 17.62 -0.22
CA LYS A 94 -16.88 16.50 0.58
C LYS A 94 -16.04 15.21 0.49
N LEU A 95 -15.02 15.19 -0.36
CA LEU A 95 -14.10 14.06 -0.46
C LEU A 95 -13.01 14.17 0.61
N LEU A 96 -12.81 13.12 1.37
CA LEU A 96 -11.75 13.01 2.36
C LEU A 96 -10.85 11.83 2.03
N THR A 97 -9.54 12.05 2.02
CA THR A 97 -8.57 10.96 2.03
C THR A 97 -8.08 10.76 3.46
N VAL A 98 -8.32 9.58 3.99
CA VAL A 98 -7.93 9.17 5.33
C VAL A 98 -6.96 8.01 5.22
N VAL A 99 -5.83 8.13 5.88
CA VAL A 99 -4.83 7.07 5.99
C VAL A 99 -4.81 6.54 7.42
N THR A 100 -4.92 5.23 7.56
CA THR A 100 -4.89 4.55 8.87
C THR A 100 -3.76 3.52 8.88
N ILE A 101 -2.87 3.63 9.86
CA ILE A 101 -1.83 2.63 10.13
C ILE A 101 -2.48 1.43 10.79
N LEU A 102 -2.20 0.23 10.30
CA LEU A 102 -2.71 -0.99 10.90
C LEU A 102 -2.19 -1.15 12.33
N ALA A 103 -3.11 -1.50 13.23
CA ALA A 103 -2.85 -1.57 14.66
C ALA A 103 -3.22 -2.92 15.25
N GLN A 104 -2.49 -3.29 16.29
CA GLN A 104 -2.86 -4.36 17.21
C GLN A 104 -2.75 -3.82 18.65
N LYS A 105 -3.80 -3.96 19.43
CA LYS A 105 -3.85 -3.43 20.82
C LYS A 105 -3.43 -1.97 20.94
N ASN A 106 -3.93 -1.12 20.03
CA ASN A 106 -3.66 0.33 19.97
C ASN A 106 -2.20 0.73 19.69
N ALA A 107 -1.39 -0.20 19.19
CA ALA A 107 -0.02 0.07 18.75
C ALA A 107 0.13 -0.29 17.26
N PRO A 108 1.07 0.34 16.51
CA PRO A 108 1.38 -0.05 15.15
C PRO A 108 1.69 -1.55 15.06
N TYR A 109 1.02 -2.25 14.16
CA TYR A 109 1.24 -3.68 13.96
C TYR A 109 2.26 -3.90 12.84
N GLY A 110 3.40 -4.49 13.20
CA GLY A 110 4.44 -4.89 12.26
C GLY A 110 4.44 -6.39 12.07
N ILE A 111 4.41 -6.83 10.82
CA ILE A 111 4.48 -8.24 10.42
C ILE A 111 5.92 -8.59 10.02
N THR A 112 6.45 -9.72 10.48
CA THR A 112 7.76 -10.23 10.05
C THR A 112 7.66 -10.91 8.69
N SER A 113 8.79 -11.07 7.99
CA SER A 113 8.84 -11.81 6.72
C SER A 113 8.38 -13.26 6.89
N GLU A 114 8.70 -13.90 8.04
CA GLU A 114 8.28 -15.27 8.35
C GLU A 114 6.75 -15.35 8.56
N GLU A 115 6.18 -14.43 9.36
CA GLU A 115 4.72 -14.36 9.54
C GLU A 115 4.01 -14.10 8.21
N LEU A 116 4.56 -13.24 7.35
CA LEU A 116 4.01 -12.95 6.04
C LEU A 116 4.07 -14.15 5.09
N ALA A 117 5.18 -14.92 5.12
CA ALA A 117 5.33 -16.13 4.30
C ALA A 117 4.31 -17.22 4.64
N ASN A 118 3.89 -17.29 5.91
CA ASN A 118 2.91 -18.25 6.41
C ASN A 118 1.47 -17.71 6.43
N LYS A 119 1.23 -16.52 5.89
CA LYS A 119 -0.08 -15.85 5.94
C LYS A 119 -0.71 -15.83 4.55
N ASP A 120 -1.61 -16.77 4.32
CA ASP A 120 -2.35 -16.87 3.05
C ASP A 120 -3.54 -15.90 2.97
N LYS A 121 -4.06 -15.46 4.13
CA LYS A 121 -5.25 -14.62 4.20
C LYS A 121 -5.25 -13.72 5.43
N VAL A 122 -5.71 -12.50 5.24
CA VAL A 122 -6.04 -11.55 6.31
C VAL A 122 -7.56 -11.35 6.33
N ILE A 123 -8.16 -11.32 7.51
CA ILE A 123 -9.56 -10.99 7.69
C ILE A 123 -9.65 -9.58 8.24
N VAL A 124 -10.37 -8.73 7.52
CA VAL A 124 -10.65 -7.34 7.89
C VAL A 124 -12.16 -7.17 8.02
N ASN A 125 -12.59 -6.47 9.05
CA ASN A 125 -13.98 -6.08 9.20
C ASN A 125 -14.14 -4.59 8.95
N VAL A 126 -15.06 -4.23 8.09
CA VAL A 126 -15.39 -2.85 7.74
C VAL A 126 -16.87 -2.64 7.97
N ASP A 127 -17.24 -1.57 8.67
CA ASP A 127 -18.65 -1.21 8.91
C ASP A 127 -19.37 -0.78 7.62
N ASP A 128 -20.69 -0.90 7.62
CA ASP A 128 -21.50 -0.64 6.43
C ASP A 128 -21.48 0.84 5.99
N THR A 129 -21.26 1.76 6.93
CA THR A 129 -21.11 3.18 6.59
C THR A 129 -19.83 3.39 5.79
N THR A 130 -18.72 2.83 6.27
CA THR A 130 -17.43 2.90 5.57
C THR A 130 -17.52 2.25 4.18
N LYS A 131 -18.21 1.09 4.04
CA LYS A 131 -18.44 0.48 2.71
C LYS A 131 -19.15 1.42 1.75
N LYS A 132 -20.21 2.09 2.21
CA LYS A 132 -21.01 2.99 1.36
C LYS A 132 -20.25 4.22 0.89
N ILE A 133 -19.43 4.82 1.76
CA ILE A 133 -18.76 6.09 1.47
C ILE A 133 -17.37 5.95 0.84
N THR A 134 -16.78 4.76 0.84
CA THR A 134 -15.45 4.55 0.25
C THR A 134 -15.53 4.56 -1.27
N THR A 135 -14.75 5.45 -1.89
CA THR A 135 -14.68 5.65 -3.35
C THR A 135 -13.29 5.39 -3.92
N GLY A 136 -12.32 5.11 -3.08
CA GLY A 136 -10.95 4.77 -3.48
C GLY A 136 -10.20 4.08 -2.35
N LEU A 137 -9.31 3.18 -2.71
CA LEU A 137 -8.51 2.37 -1.79
C LEU A 137 -7.10 2.21 -2.33
N ALA A 138 -6.11 2.34 -1.47
CA ALA A 138 -4.75 1.89 -1.72
C ALA A 138 -4.10 1.41 -0.43
N VAL A 139 -3.15 0.53 -0.57
CA VAL A 139 -2.36 -0.02 0.53
C VAL A 139 -0.90 0.34 0.30
N GLY A 140 -0.28 0.97 1.28
CA GLY A 140 1.16 1.23 1.31
C GLY A 140 1.82 0.49 2.47
N ALA A 141 3.01 -0.02 2.25
CA ALA A 141 3.79 -0.68 3.28
C ALA A 141 5.23 -0.19 3.27
N VAL A 142 5.86 -0.19 4.44
CA VAL A 142 7.28 0.12 4.62
C VAL A 142 7.93 -0.87 5.58
N LYS A 143 9.20 -1.14 5.37
CA LYS A 143 10.00 -1.94 6.30
C LYS A 143 10.67 -1.02 7.32
N LYS A 144 10.49 -1.30 8.62
CA LYS A 144 11.15 -0.64 9.74
C LYS A 144 11.77 -1.71 10.63
N GLY A 145 13.10 -1.72 10.73
CA GLY A 145 13.83 -2.82 11.37
C GLY A 145 13.61 -4.15 10.64
N ASP A 146 13.16 -5.15 11.37
CA ASP A 146 12.86 -6.51 10.88
C ASP A 146 11.38 -6.73 10.50
N LYS A 147 10.53 -5.70 10.65
CA LYS A 147 9.08 -5.79 10.43
C LYS A 147 8.60 -4.89 9.30
N ILE A 148 7.49 -5.28 8.71
CA ILE A 148 6.76 -4.55 7.68
C ILE A 148 5.52 -3.95 8.32
N TYR A 149 5.34 -2.65 8.18
CA TYR A 149 4.20 -1.89 8.66
C TYR A 149 3.33 -1.48 7.48
N VAL A 150 2.04 -1.55 7.65
CA VAL A 150 1.07 -1.32 6.58
C VAL A 150 0.14 -0.18 6.96
N ALA A 151 -0.16 0.68 6.01
CA ALA A 151 -1.20 1.68 6.13
C ALA A 151 -2.18 1.59 4.97
N ILE A 152 -3.44 1.90 5.28
CA ILE A 152 -4.54 1.87 4.35
C ILE A 152 -4.97 3.30 4.07
N ALA A 153 -4.91 3.72 2.81
CA ALA A 153 -5.44 4.99 2.33
C ALA A 153 -6.82 4.76 1.71
N MET A 154 -7.83 5.46 2.22
CA MET A 154 -9.20 5.42 1.69
C MET A 154 -9.65 6.82 1.32
N THR A 155 -10.19 6.99 0.13
CA THR A 155 -10.97 8.18 -0.22
C THR A 155 -12.43 7.93 0.12
N LYS A 156 -13.03 8.85 0.86
CA LYS A 156 -14.41 8.76 1.35
C LYS A 156 -15.23 9.93 0.83
N ASP A 157 -16.41 9.67 0.26
CA ASP A 157 -17.38 10.70 -0.13
C ASP A 157 -18.41 10.90 0.98
N MET A 158 -18.32 12.04 1.65
CA MET A 158 -19.18 12.39 2.77
C MET A 158 -20.62 12.76 2.32
N ASN A 159 -20.88 12.97 1.02
CA ASN A 159 -22.26 13.13 0.53
C ASN A 159 -23.06 11.82 0.58
N LEU A 160 -22.37 10.66 0.63
CA LEU A 160 -23.00 9.35 0.70
C LEU A 160 -23.34 8.92 2.14
N MET A 161 -22.98 9.73 3.14
CA MET A 161 -23.41 9.54 4.53
C MET A 161 -24.84 10.06 4.70
N LYS A 162 -25.83 9.28 4.25
CA LYS A 162 -27.26 9.54 4.47
C LYS A 162 -27.88 8.39 5.22
#